data_42a28dc9e0ee4d7620ae7248eeb14270
#
_entry.id   42a28dc9e0ee4d7620ae7248eeb14270
#
_cell.length_a   1.000
_cell.length_b   1.000
_cell.length_c   1.000
_cell.angle_alpha   90.00
_cell.angle_beta   90.00
_cell.angle_gamma   90.00
#
_symmetry.space_group_name_H-M   'P 1'
#
loop_
_entity.id
_entity.type
_entity.pdbx_description
1 polymer ?
#
loop_
_entity_poly.entity_id
_entity_poly.type
_entity_poly.pdbx_seq_one_letter_code
_entity_poly.pdbx_strand_id
1 'polypeptide(L)'
;MREDITQRSNSAIRFRRVLPWLCLLVCAAAAGGAHAQGGPPFITDDPGTPGNRHWEINLGWVGSHNPANASYQVPDFDINYGWGDRIQLKYEVAIAAATDENNTTRAGLGESSFGVKLRYYEHHKAGEPKSDENMNFSLGTYPAVWLNNPTSAVRRGIVENGPQYYLPLEFTAKVGPIDFNGEVGHWFGNALVPSRWGRGLIAGHEFSERLELYGELYDLQDANRIGSAPKQRALTLDMGGRQTLDKGGHLRLLFMGGRALQAVTRQNSEPNWIAYVGVQILLGPKEAEAPSEKH
;
A
#
# COMPACT_ATOMS: atom_id res chain seq x y z
N MET A 1 -37.57 27.31 -27.85
CA MET A 1 -36.12 27.24 -27.85
C MET A 1 -35.58 28.25 -26.83
N ARG A 2 -35.89 28.03 -25.53
CA ARG A 2 -35.37 28.81 -24.38
C ARG A 2 -35.65 28.06 -23.07
N GLU A 3 -35.00 26.95 -22.85
CA GLU A 3 -35.06 26.21 -21.54
C GLU A 3 -33.87 25.32 -21.34
N ASP A 4 -32.60 25.79 -21.50
CA ASP A 4 -31.47 24.91 -21.26
C ASP A 4 -30.22 25.60 -20.68
N ILE A 5 -30.37 26.73 -19.97
CA ILE A 5 -29.21 27.47 -19.43
C ILE A 5 -29.21 27.50 -17.88
N THR A 6 -30.24 27.07 -17.19
CA THR A 6 -30.37 27.21 -15.73
C THR A 6 -29.84 26.01 -14.91
N GLN A 7 -29.57 24.86 -15.51
CA GLN A 7 -29.17 23.67 -14.74
C GLN A 7 -27.65 23.53 -14.51
N ARG A 8 -26.80 24.24 -15.26
CA ARG A 8 -25.32 24.20 -15.09
C ARG A 8 -24.78 25.09 -13.98
N SER A 9 -25.57 26.01 -13.43
CA SER A 9 -25.09 26.98 -12.42
C SER A 9 -25.10 26.44 -10.98
N ASN A 10 -25.93 25.46 -10.66
CA ASN A 10 -26.13 25.01 -9.27
C ASN A 10 -25.09 24.00 -8.76
N SER A 11 -24.40 23.28 -9.63
CA SER A 11 -23.37 22.32 -9.22
C SER A 11 -22.04 23.01 -8.86
N ALA A 12 -21.67 24.06 -9.57
CA ALA A 12 -20.43 24.82 -9.30
C ALA A 12 -20.50 25.61 -7.98
N ILE A 13 -21.70 26.04 -7.57
CA ILE A 13 -21.91 26.81 -6.33
C ILE A 13 -21.85 25.88 -5.09
N ARG A 14 -22.26 24.63 -5.20
CA ARG A 14 -22.16 23.66 -4.09
C ARG A 14 -20.71 23.24 -3.85
N PHE A 15 -19.89 23.05 -4.88
CA PHE A 15 -18.48 22.71 -4.74
C PHE A 15 -17.66 23.83 -4.07
N ARG A 16 -17.96 25.09 -4.35
CA ARG A 16 -17.29 26.25 -3.78
C ARG A 16 -17.55 26.45 -2.28
N ARG A 17 -18.66 25.91 -1.74
CA ARG A 17 -19.01 26.02 -0.32
C ARG A 17 -18.47 24.87 0.54
N VAL A 18 -18.10 23.73 -0.05
CA VAL A 18 -17.56 22.57 0.68
C VAL A 18 -16.04 22.64 0.79
N LEU A 19 -15.36 23.25 -0.18
CA LEU A 19 -13.91 23.37 -0.23
C LEU A 19 -13.29 24.07 1.00
N PRO A 20 -13.83 25.20 1.52
CA PRO A 20 -13.27 25.86 2.71
C PRO A 20 -13.47 25.03 3.99
N TRP A 21 -14.52 24.24 4.09
CA TRP A 21 -14.74 23.35 5.23
C TRP A 21 -13.82 22.13 5.21
N LEU A 22 -13.48 21.63 4.02
CA LEU A 22 -12.47 20.58 3.86
C LEU A 22 -11.07 21.09 4.26
N CYS A 23 -10.73 22.34 3.88
CA CYS A 23 -9.48 22.97 4.27
C CYS A 23 -9.41 23.27 5.78
N LEU A 24 -10.53 23.61 6.43
CA LEU A 24 -10.59 23.87 7.88
C LEU A 24 -10.46 22.59 8.72
N LEU A 25 -10.93 21.46 8.24
CA LEU A 25 -10.76 20.16 8.88
C LEU A 25 -9.28 19.69 8.85
N VAL A 26 -8.53 20.07 7.82
CA VAL A 26 -7.10 19.76 7.69
C VAL A 26 -6.22 20.62 8.61
N CYS A 27 -6.67 21.80 9.00
CA CYS A 27 -5.86 22.73 9.82
C CYS A 27 -6.02 22.56 11.35
N ALA A 28 -6.88 21.69 11.85
CA ALA A 28 -7.25 21.62 13.27
C ALA A 28 -6.50 20.59 14.12
N ALA A 29 -5.53 19.86 13.57
CA ALA A 29 -4.81 18.82 14.29
C ALA A 29 -3.30 19.05 14.30
N ALA A 30 -2.83 19.91 15.19
CA ALA A 30 -1.41 20.02 15.50
C ALA A 30 -1.19 19.45 16.91
N ALA A 31 -0.64 18.25 17.01
CA ALA A 31 0.34 17.74 17.99
C ALA A 31 0.27 16.20 18.10
N GLY A 32 1.28 15.52 17.63
CA GLY A 32 1.50 14.10 17.80
C GLY A 32 2.61 13.67 16.84
N GLY A 33 3.62 12.96 17.31
CA GLY A 33 4.65 12.40 16.45
C GLY A 33 4.06 11.33 15.54
N ALA A 34 3.91 11.61 14.25
CA ALA A 34 3.36 10.68 13.29
C ALA A 34 4.46 9.82 12.66
N HIS A 35 4.25 8.52 12.62
CA HIS A 35 4.99 7.58 11.80
C HIS A 35 4.16 7.27 10.57
N ALA A 36 4.48 7.87 9.43
CA ALA A 36 3.94 7.39 8.17
C ALA A 36 4.67 6.10 7.82
N GLN A 37 3.92 5.05 7.66
CA GLN A 37 4.41 3.75 7.23
C GLN A 37 3.64 3.34 5.98
N GLY A 38 4.33 3.13 4.85
CA GLY A 38 3.79 2.52 3.64
C GLY A 38 3.51 1.02 3.81
N GLY A 39 3.25 0.32 2.71
CA GLY A 39 2.84 -1.08 2.75
C GLY A 39 1.39 -1.26 3.23
N PRO A 40 0.97 -2.47 3.62
CA PRO A 40 -0.42 -2.72 3.97
C PRO A 40 -1.03 -1.68 4.93
N PRO A 41 -2.24 -1.18 4.61
CA PRO A 41 -3.20 -1.67 3.62
C PRO A 41 -3.04 -1.12 2.19
N PHE A 42 -2.03 -0.28 1.91
CA PHE A 42 -1.80 0.37 0.62
C PHE A 42 -0.86 -0.44 -0.28
N ILE A 43 -0.84 -0.09 -1.58
CA ILE A 43 0.01 -0.74 -2.59
C ILE A 43 1.42 -0.16 -2.54
N THR A 44 1.53 1.17 -2.41
CA THR A 44 2.82 1.87 -2.28
C THR A 44 3.50 1.49 -0.97
N ASP A 45 4.76 1.10 -1.06
CA ASP A 45 5.58 0.81 0.12
C ASP A 45 6.46 2.02 0.50
N ASP A 46 7.18 1.95 1.60
CA ASP A 46 8.07 3.00 2.11
C ASP A 46 9.40 2.41 2.60
N PRO A 47 10.43 3.25 2.83
CA PRO A 47 11.72 2.81 3.37
C PRO A 47 11.69 2.34 4.83
N GLY A 48 10.56 2.42 5.52
CA GLY A 48 10.41 2.00 6.92
C GLY A 48 10.75 0.52 7.14
N THR A 49 11.22 0.19 8.32
CA THR A 49 11.52 -1.18 8.74
C THR A 49 10.96 -1.42 10.14
N PRO A 50 10.64 -2.65 10.53
CA PRO A 50 10.16 -2.94 11.89
C PRO A 50 11.17 -2.60 13.00
N GLY A 51 12.43 -2.34 12.65
CA GLY A 51 13.52 -2.18 13.60
C GLY A 51 14.17 -3.49 14.00
N ASN A 52 15.32 -3.40 14.68
CA ASN A 52 16.15 -4.56 14.99
C ASN A 52 15.43 -5.62 15.83
N ARG A 53 15.34 -6.85 15.33
CA ARG A 53 14.68 -8.01 15.96
C ARG A 53 13.17 -7.85 16.19
N HIS A 54 12.55 -6.88 15.53
CA HIS A 54 11.11 -6.75 15.55
C HIS A 54 10.47 -7.49 14.37
N TRP A 55 9.25 -7.96 14.60
CA TRP A 55 8.41 -8.57 13.60
C TRP A 55 7.19 -7.68 13.38
N GLU A 56 6.82 -7.54 12.14
CA GLU A 56 5.53 -7.02 11.72
C GLU A 56 4.84 -8.11 10.92
N ILE A 57 3.67 -8.53 11.37
CA ILE A 57 2.89 -9.59 10.75
C ILE A 57 1.53 -9.03 10.39
N ASN A 58 1.24 -8.98 9.09
CA ASN A 58 -0.04 -8.55 8.57
C ASN A 58 -0.85 -9.77 8.14
N LEU A 59 -2.10 -9.84 8.59
CA LEU A 59 -3.09 -10.85 8.22
C LEU A 59 -4.25 -10.15 7.55
N GLY A 60 -4.37 -10.26 6.22
CA GLY A 60 -5.29 -9.49 5.43
C GLY A 60 -6.35 -10.31 4.70
N TRP A 61 -7.40 -9.63 4.33
CA TRP A 61 -8.29 -9.92 3.23
C TRP A 61 -8.08 -8.83 2.19
N VAL A 62 -7.71 -9.23 0.97
CA VAL A 62 -7.62 -8.34 -0.19
C VAL A 62 -8.69 -8.77 -1.18
N GLY A 63 -9.44 -7.84 -1.71
CA GLY A 63 -10.43 -8.08 -2.74
C GLY A 63 -10.29 -7.08 -3.88
N SER A 64 -10.38 -7.55 -5.10
CA SER A 64 -10.46 -6.68 -6.28
C SER A 64 -11.46 -7.21 -7.29
N HIS A 65 -12.00 -6.31 -8.09
CA HIS A 65 -13.01 -6.64 -9.08
C HIS A 65 -12.84 -5.77 -10.32
N ASN A 66 -13.02 -6.39 -11.47
CA ASN A 66 -13.21 -5.71 -12.75
C ASN A 66 -14.43 -6.32 -13.48
N PRO A 67 -14.87 -5.77 -14.64
CA PRO A 67 -16.05 -6.28 -15.34
C PRO A 67 -15.98 -7.74 -15.81
N ALA A 68 -14.79 -8.33 -15.85
CA ALA A 68 -14.58 -9.70 -16.33
C ALA A 68 -14.34 -10.69 -15.19
N ASN A 69 -13.77 -10.24 -14.06
CA ASN A 69 -13.40 -11.14 -12.96
C ASN A 69 -13.42 -10.46 -11.59
N ALA A 70 -13.37 -11.29 -10.55
CA ALA A 70 -13.06 -10.89 -9.20
C ALA A 70 -11.92 -11.74 -8.65
N SER A 71 -11.02 -11.14 -7.89
CA SER A 71 -9.94 -11.85 -7.20
C SER A 71 -9.93 -11.54 -5.71
N TYR A 72 -9.56 -12.53 -4.92
CA TYR A 72 -9.49 -12.44 -3.48
C TYR A 72 -8.24 -13.14 -2.98
N GLN A 73 -7.66 -12.59 -1.92
CA GLN A 73 -6.58 -13.19 -1.14
C GLN A 73 -7.04 -13.22 0.31
N VAL A 74 -7.21 -14.42 0.88
CA VAL A 74 -7.70 -14.59 2.26
C VAL A 74 -7.42 -15.99 2.82
N PRO A 75 -6.65 -16.08 3.93
CA PRO A 75 -5.82 -14.99 4.45
C PRO A 75 -4.67 -14.64 3.51
N ASP A 76 -4.31 -13.37 3.50
CA ASP A 76 -3.07 -12.86 2.98
C ASP A 76 -2.10 -12.68 4.15
N PHE A 77 -0.96 -13.38 4.09
CA PHE A 77 0.08 -13.34 5.10
C PHE A 77 1.25 -12.51 4.59
N ASP A 78 1.55 -11.43 5.24
CA ASP A 78 2.73 -10.59 5.00
C ASP A 78 3.56 -10.54 6.28
N ILE A 79 4.74 -11.14 6.26
CA ILE A 79 5.61 -11.34 7.42
C ILE A 79 6.92 -10.59 7.20
N ASN A 80 7.20 -9.66 8.08
CA ASN A 80 8.34 -8.77 8.02
C ASN A 80 9.21 -8.94 9.27
N TYR A 81 10.52 -9.03 9.09
CA TYR A 81 11.49 -9.13 10.16
C TYR A 81 12.61 -8.08 10.00
N GLY A 82 12.82 -7.28 11.03
CA GLY A 82 13.88 -6.29 11.05
C GLY A 82 15.24 -6.88 11.44
N TRP A 83 16.23 -6.71 10.58
CA TRP A 83 17.63 -7.06 10.82
C TRP A 83 18.48 -5.79 10.91
N GLY A 84 18.75 -5.35 12.14
CA GLY A 84 19.21 -3.98 12.37
C GLY A 84 18.08 -2.98 12.11
N ASP A 85 18.43 -1.70 12.07
CA ASP A 85 17.46 -0.62 11.93
C ASP A 85 17.15 -0.27 10.46
N ARG A 86 17.88 -0.86 9.51
CA ARG A 86 17.86 -0.47 8.10
C ARG A 86 17.52 -1.59 7.13
N ILE A 87 17.41 -2.81 7.61
CA ILE A 87 17.13 -3.98 6.76
C ILE A 87 15.86 -4.66 7.26
N GLN A 88 14.98 -4.99 6.32
CA GLN A 88 13.81 -5.82 6.56
C GLN A 88 13.83 -7.01 5.61
N LEU A 89 13.61 -8.19 6.15
CA LEU A 89 13.32 -9.40 5.38
C LEU A 89 11.82 -9.56 5.30
N LYS A 90 11.27 -9.74 4.10
CA LYS A 90 9.83 -9.89 3.87
C LYS A 90 9.53 -11.23 3.21
N TYR A 91 8.48 -11.87 3.69
CA TYR A 91 7.84 -13.03 3.06
C TYR A 91 6.34 -12.82 3.01
N GLU A 92 5.73 -13.05 1.83
CA GLU A 92 4.30 -12.93 1.64
C GLU A 92 3.75 -14.16 0.92
N VAL A 93 2.56 -14.60 1.32
CA VAL A 93 1.83 -15.69 0.69
C VAL A 93 0.35 -15.60 1.02
N ALA A 94 -0.52 -15.88 0.05
CA ALA A 94 -1.96 -15.85 0.25
C ALA A 94 -2.65 -17.15 -0.18
N ILE A 95 -3.81 -17.43 0.42
CA ILE A 95 -4.82 -18.28 -0.20
C ILE A 95 -5.57 -17.41 -1.20
N ALA A 96 -5.38 -17.67 -2.48
CA ALA A 96 -5.97 -16.89 -3.55
C ALA A 96 -7.22 -17.56 -4.13
N ALA A 97 -8.21 -16.76 -4.51
CA ALA A 97 -9.39 -17.19 -5.23
C ALA A 97 -9.68 -16.23 -6.39
N ALA A 98 -10.00 -16.77 -7.56
CA ALA A 98 -10.39 -16.01 -8.74
C ALA A 98 -11.76 -16.48 -9.25
N THR A 99 -12.65 -15.53 -9.51
CA THR A 99 -13.99 -15.78 -10.09
C THR A 99 -14.03 -15.20 -11.50
N ASP A 100 -14.31 -16.01 -12.49
CA ASP A 100 -14.40 -15.60 -13.89
C ASP A 100 -15.78 -15.03 -14.26
N GLU A 101 -15.94 -14.54 -15.50
CA GLU A 101 -17.20 -13.96 -16.02
C GLU A 101 -18.39 -14.93 -16.01
N ASN A 102 -18.14 -16.24 -15.92
CA ASN A 102 -19.18 -17.28 -15.83
C ASN A 102 -19.51 -17.60 -14.35
N ASN A 103 -19.07 -16.80 -13.39
CA ASN A 103 -19.19 -17.03 -11.95
C ASN A 103 -18.55 -18.35 -11.48
N THR A 104 -17.55 -18.84 -12.21
CA THR A 104 -16.78 -20.01 -11.78
C THR A 104 -15.64 -19.56 -10.89
N THR A 105 -15.67 -19.97 -9.62
CA THR A 105 -14.61 -19.66 -8.65
C THR A 105 -13.60 -20.78 -8.58
N ARG A 106 -12.33 -20.44 -8.63
CA ARG A 106 -11.19 -21.33 -8.43
C ARG A 106 -10.36 -20.79 -7.28
N ALA A 107 -9.96 -21.64 -6.36
CA ALA A 107 -9.16 -21.25 -5.21
C ALA A 107 -7.95 -22.17 -5.01
N GLY A 108 -6.90 -21.66 -4.38
CA GLY A 108 -5.69 -22.42 -4.06
C GLY A 108 -4.62 -21.54 -3.45
N LEU A 109 -3.46 -22.12 -3.18
CA LEU A 109 -2.30 -21.37 -2.75
C LEU A 109 -1.86 -20.39 -3.86
N GLY A 110 -1.73 -19.12 -3.51
CA GLY A 110 -1.27 -18.07 -4.39
C GLY A 110 0.24 -18.11 -4.65
N GLU A 111 0.79 -17.00 -5.08
CA GLU A 111 2.22 -16.80 -5.20
C GLU A 111 2.87 -16.66 -3.82
N SER A 112 4.17 -16.93 -3.74
CA SER A 112 5.00 -16.50 -2.62
C SER A 112 5.92 -15.40 -3.07
N SER A 113 6.03 -14.33 -2.30
CA SER A 113 7.05 -13.30 -2.51
C SER A 113 8.12 -13.36 -1.42
N PHE A 114 9.35 -13.07 -1.83
CA PHE A 114 10.50 -12.90 -0.96
C PHE A 114 11.17 -11.59 -1.33
N GLY A 115 11.44 -10.76 -0.33
CA GLY A 115 12.08 -9.48 -0.57
C GLY A 115 12.98 -9.06 0.57
N VAL A 116 13.87 -8.12 0.24
CA VAL A 116 14.77 -7.49 1.20
C VAL A 116 14.65 -5.99 1.04
N LYS A 117 14.11 -5.32 2.05
CA LYS A 117 14.06 -3.86 2.08
C LYS A 117 15.36 -3.33 2.68
N LEU A 118 15.87 -2.26 2.10
CA LEU A 118 17.08 -1.58 2.55
C LEU A 118 16.83 -0.07 2.59
N ARG A 119 16.81 0.52 3.77
CA ARG A 119 16.84 1.98 4.00
C ARG A 119 18.29 2.44 4.00
N TYR A 120 18.75 3.02 2.89
CA TYR A 120 20.15 3.40 2.72
C TYR A 120 20.44 4.87 3.05
N TYR A 121 19.42 5.71 3.11
CA TYR A 121 19.56 7.12 3.49
C TYR A 121 18.46 7.54 4.46
N GLU A 122 18.82 8.34 5.46
CA GLU A 122 17.91 8.93 6.43
C GLU A 122 18.41 10.30 6.86
N HIS A 123 17.50 11.24 7.01
CA HIS A 123 17.75 12.59 7.52
C HIS A 123 16.82 12.87 8.71
N HIS A 124 17.38 13.23 9.82
CA HIS A 124 16.67 13.50 11.06
C HIS A 124 16.67 14.99 11.40
N LYS A 125 15.75 15.44 12.24
CA LYS A 125 15.73 16.81 12.75
C LYS A 125 17.02 17.14 13.50
N ALA A 126 17.57 18.31 13.21
CA ALA A 126 18.80 18.75 13.86
C ALA A 126 18.59 18.96 15.37
N GLY A 127 19.49 18.38 16.18
CA GLY A 127 19.46 18.50 17.63
C GLY A 127 18.55 17.51 18.38
N GLU A 128 17.84 16.64 17.66
CA GLU A 128 17.01 15.59 18.25
C GLU A 128 17.68 14.22 18.16
N PRO A 129 17.34 13.26 19.06
CA PRO A 129 17.81 11.89 18.96
C PRO A 129 17.43 11.27 17.62
N LYS A 130 18.27 10.40 17.09
CA LYS A 130 17.96 9.65 15.88
C LYS A 130 16.94 8.58 16.20
N SER A 131 15.72 8.78 15.76
CA SER A 131 14.60 7.84 15.83
C SER A 131 13.74 8.03 14.58
N ASP A 132 12.89 7.07 14.27
CA ASP A 132 11.97 7.19 13.14
C ASP A 132 11.00 8.35 13.34
N GLU A 133 10.62 8.69 14.59
CA GLU A 133 9.78 9.86 14.95
C GLU A 133 10.38 11.18 14.50
N ASN A 134 11.69 11.31 14.56
CA ASN A 134 12.44 12.52 14.23
C ASN A 134 13.01 12.49 12.81
N MET A 135 12.64 11.48 12.02
CA MET A 135 13.07 11.33 10.65
C MET A 135 12.20 12.20 9.74
N ASN A 136 12.82 13.14 9.03
CA ASN A 136 12.12 14.03 8.11
C ASN A 136 12.15 13.52 6.65
N PHE A 137 13.14 12.70 6.32
CA PHE A 137 13.29 12.17 4.98
C PHE A 137 14.09 10.87 5.01
N SER A 138 13.66 9.90 4.21
CA SER A 138 14.42 8.66 3.99
C SER A 138 14.30 8.16 2.55
N LEU A 139 15.29 7.37 2.14
CA LEU A 139 15.31 6.67 0.85
C LEU A 139 15.61 5.19 1.08
N GLY A 140 14.92 4.36 0.32
CA GLY A 140 15.08 2.91 0.37
C GLY A 140 14.83 2.24 -0.97
N THR A 141 14.96 0.93 -0.93
CA THR A 141 14.62 0.02 -2.03
C THR A 141 14.13 -1.30 -1.45
N TYR A 142 13.30 -1.99 -2.19
CA TYR A 142 12.73 -3.29 -1.82
C TYR A 142 12.81 -4.27 -3.00
N PRO A 143 14.01 -4.76 -3.40
CA PRO A 143 14.11 -5.83 -4.38
C PRO A 143 13.40 -7.08 -3.89
N ALA A 144 12.52 -7.64 -4.74
CA ALA A 144 11.73 -8.80 -4.41
C ALA A 144 11.51 -9.72 -5.61
N VAL A 145 11.16 -10.99 -5.32
CA VAL A 145 10.81 -12.01 -6.31
C VAL A 145 9.49 -12.66 -5.94
N TRP A 146 8.62 -12.81 -6.92
CA TRP A 146 7.35 -13.57 -6.84
C TRP A 146 7.53 -14.92 -7.53
N LEU A 147 7.19 -15.99 -6.83
CA LEU A 147 7.34 -17.36 -7.28
C LEU A 147 5.99 -18.07 -7.22
N ASN A 148 5.69 -18.86 -8.25
CA ASN A 148 4.51 -19.71 -8.23
C ASN A 148 4.74 -20.91 -7.30
N ASN A 149 3.88 -21.08 -6.29
CA ASN A 149 3.97 -22.22 -5.37
C ASN A 149 3.55 -23.53 -6.05
N PRO A 150 2.26 -23.76 -6.34
CA PRO A 150 1.82 -24.94 -7.08
C PRO A 150 1.60 -24.61 -8.55
N THR A 151 2.23 -25.35 -9.46
CA THR A 151 2.05 -25.17 -10.92
C THR A 151 0.60 -25.24 -11.38
N SER A 152 -0.25 -25.97 -10.67
CA SER A 152 -1.69 -26.05 -10.95
C SER A 152 -2.43 -24.72 -10.74
N ALA A 153 -1.93 -23.81 -9.89
CA ALA A 153 -2.53 -22.51 -9.66
C ALA A 153 -2.48 -21.63 -10.93
N VAL A 154 -1.35 -21.62 -11.64
CA VAL A 154 -1.19 -20.94 -12.95
C VAL A 154 -2.16 -21.52 -13.97
N ARG A 155 -2.19 -22.86 -14.14
CA ARG A 155 -3.09 -23.52 -15.12
C ARG A 155 -4.57 -23.27 -14.86
N ARG A 156 -4.95 -23.00 -13.63
CA ARG A 156 -6.33 -22.67 -13.25
C ARG A 156 -6.64 -21.18 -13.31
N GLY A 157 -5.66 -20.34 -13.67
CA GLY A 157 -5.83 -18.89 -13.76
C GLY A 157 -6.05 -18.21 -12.39
N ILE A 158 -5.48 -18.78 -11.31
CA ILE A 158 -5.56 -18.19 -9.97
C ILE A 158 -4.46 -17.14 -9.79
N VAL A 159 -3.27 -17.41 -10.36
CA VAL A 159 -2.09 -16.55 -10.31
C VAL A 159 -1.47 -16.39 -11.69
N GLU A 160 -0.74 -15.33 -11.90
CA GLU A 160 0.08 -15.10 -13.10
C GLU A 160 1.24 -16.10 -13.17
N ASN A 161 1.87 -16.23 -14.34
CA ASN A 161 2.99 -17.16 -14.52
C ASN A 161 4.30 -16.47 -14.12
N GLY A 162 4.91 -16.94 -13.05
CA GLY A 162 6.19 -16.45 -12.55
C GLY A 162 7.42 -17.16 -13.14
N PRO A 163 8.64 -16.79 -12.70
CA PRO A 163 8.88 -15.77 -11.69
C PRO A 163 8.71 -14.34 -12.23
N GLN A 164 8.42 -13.42 -11.33
CA GLN A 164 8.47 -11.99 -11.58
C GLN A 164 9.43 -11.35 -10.57
N TYR A 165 10.15 -10.32 -10.98
CA TYR A 165 11.08 -9.60 -10.10
C TYR A 165 10.64 -8.15 -10.00
N TYR A 166 10.84 -7.56 -8.84
CA TYR A 166 10.50 -6.17 -8.58
C TYR A 166 11.70 -5.40 -8.05
N LEU A 167 11.89 -4.19 -8.54
CA LEU A 167 12.94 -3.29 -8.08
C LEU A 167 12.38 -1.87 -7.97
N PRO A 168 11.99 -1.43 -6.76
CA PRO A 168 11.54 -0.07 -6.51
C PRO A 168 12.65 0.84 -6.00
N LEU A 169 12.40 2.14 -6.14
CA LEU A 169 12.98 3.21 -5.35
C LEU A 169 11.86 3.82 -4.51
N GLU A 170 12.08 3.89 -3.21
CA GLU A 170 11.10 4.34 -2.23
C GLU A 170 11.60 5.58 -1.50
N PHE A 171 10.70 6.48 -1.12
CA PHE A 171 11.00 7.59 -0.24
C PHE A 171 9.89 7.86 0.77
N THR A 172 10.29 8.44 1.91
CA THR A 172 9.40 9.08 2.87
C THR A 172 9.84 10.51 3.06
N ALA A 173 8.88 11.45 3.14
CA ALA A 173 9.12 12.85 3.45
C ALA A 173 8.04 13.39 4.38
N LYS A 174 8.43 14.06 5.47
CA LYS A 174 7.51 14.71 6.41
C LYS A 174 7.48 16.22 6.16
N VAL A 175 6.31 16.75 5.86
CA VAL A 175 6.11 18.19 5.60
C VAL A 175 5.01 18.73 6.52
N GLY A 176 5.40 19.36 7.57
CA GLY A 176 4.47 19.80 8.62
C GLY A 176 3.77 18.58 9.26
N PRO A 177 2.44 18.56 9.32
CA PRO A 177 1.69 17.45 9.90
C PRO A 177 1.37 16.33 8.88
N ILE A 178 1.83 16.45 7.65
CA ILE A 178 1.57 15.50 6.57
C ILE A 178 2.80 14.68 6.30
N ASP A 179 2.61 13.37 6.26
CA ASP A 179 3.61 12.41 5.82
C ASP A 179 3.34 11.99 4.38
N PHE A 180 4.40 11.98 3.58
CA PHE A 180 4.38 11.54 2.19
C PHE A 180 5.25 10.31 2.04
N ASN A 181 4.71 9.26 1.41
CA ASN A 181 5.47 8.12 0.95
C ASN A 181 5.34 8.03 -0.56
N GLY A 182 6.40 7.67 -1.23
CA GLY A 182 6.35 7.51 -2.66
C GLY A 182 7.25 6.39 -3.14
N GLU A 183 6.83 5.79 -4.25
CA GLU A 183 7.50 4.66 -4.85
C GLU A 183 7.49 4.78 -6.38
N VAL A 184 8.62 4.45 -6.99
CA VAL A 184 8.72 4.17 -8.42
C VAL A 184 9.45 2.86 -8.59
N GLY A 185 8.75 1.84 -9.10
CA GLY A 185 9.29 0.50 -9.23
C GLY A 185 9.10 -0.09 -10.62
N HIS A 186 9.98 -1.02 -10.97
CA HIS A 186 9.88 -1.79 -12.21
C HIS A 186 9.70 -3.27 -11.92
N TRP A 187 8.62 -3.82 -12.42
CA TRP A 187 8.35 -5.24 -12.48
C TRP A 187 8.95 -5.80 -13.75
N PHE A 188 9.86 -6.76 -13.59
CA PHE A 188 10.42 -7.51 -14.70
C PHE A 188 9.56 -8.74 -14.92
N GLY A 189 8.79 -8.72 -16.00
CA GLY A 189 7.95 -9.83 -16.43
C GLY A 189 8.75 -10.94 -17.09
N ASN A 190 8.04 -11.79 -17.81
CA ASN A 190 8.62 -12.91 -18.58
C ASN A 190 8.00 -13.00 -19.97
N ALA A 191 8.14 -14.12 -20.67
CA ALA A 191 7.57 -14.29 -22.00
C ALA A 191 6.02 -14.29 -22.04
N LEU A 192 5.36 -14.48 -20.89
CA LEU A 192 3.90 -14.60 -20.76
C LEU A 192 3.28 -13.46 -19.96
N VAL A 193 4.09 -12.70 -19.20
CA VAL A 193 3.64 -11.60 -18.32
C VAL A 193 4.43 -10.34 -18.70
N PRO A 194 3.77 -9.22 -18.99
CA PRO A 194 4.47 -7.99 -19.37
C PRO A 194 5.30 -7.46 -18.20
N SER A 195 6.41 -6.78 -18.51
CA SER A 195 7.06 -5.91 -17.55
C SER A 195 6.18 -4.69 -17.31
N ARG A 196 6.20 -4.15 -16.06
CA ARG A 196 5.32 -3.05 -15.64
C ARG A 196 6.11 -1.96 -14.89
N TRP A 197 5.65 -0.74 -15.01
CA TRP A 197 6.05 0.36 -14.14
C TRP A 197 4.96 0.59 -13.09
N GLY A 198 5.34 0.52 -11.81
CA GLY A 198 4.53 0.97 -10.68
C GLY A 198 4.98 2.36 -10.23
N ARG A 199 4.03 3.23 -9.92
CA ARG A 199 4.30 4.56 -9.36
C ARG A 199 3.22 4.86 -8.33
N GLY A 200 3.63 5.08 -7.09
CA GLY A 200 2.73 5.36 -6.00
C GLY A 200 3.09 6.63 -5.26
N LEU A 201 2.08 7.30 -4.76
CA LEU A 201 2.22 8.43 -3.84
C LEU A 201 1.12 8.35 -2.79
N ILE A 202 1.53 8.27 -1.53
CA ILE A 202 0.65 8.34 -0.35
C ILE A 202 0.83 9.70 0.31
N ALA A 203 -0.28 10.28 0.78
CA ALA A 203 -0.28 11.38 1.71
C ALA A 203 -1.14 11.00 2.93
N GLY A 204 -0.60 11.14 4.12
CA GLY A 204 -1.23 10.70 5.36
C GLY A 204 -1.11 11.70 6.48
N HIS A 205 -2.00 11.53 7.47
CA HIS A 205 -2.02 12.32 8.69
C HIS A 205 -2.48 11.48 9.87
N GLU A 206 -1.80 11.67 10.99
CA GLU A 206 -2.19 11.12 12.28
C GLU A 206 -3.23 12.03 12.93
N PHE A 207 -4.49 11.59 13.01
CA PHE A 207 -5.58 12.33 13.64
C PHE A 207 -5.59 12.16 15.17
N SER A 208 -5.00 11.10 15.66
CA SER A 208 -4.80 10.82 17.08
C SER A 208 -3.73 9.77 17.26
N GLU A 209 -3.22 9.55 18.47
CA GLU A 209 -2.26 8.49 18.83
C GLU A 209 -2.69 7.07 18.38
N ARG A 210 -3.92 6.92 17.93
CA ARG A 210 -4.50 5.62 17.54
C ARG A 210 -5.07 5.56 16.14
N LEU A 211 -5.24 6.70 15.46
CA LEU A 211 -5.87 6.75 14.14
C LEU A 211 -5.03 7.54 13.16
N GLU A 212 -4.58 6.85 12.14
CA GLU A 212 -3.90 7.40 10.98
C GLU A 212 -4.78 7.20 9.74
N LEU A 213 -4.94 8.24 8.93
CA LEU A 213 -5.68 8.17 7.67
C LEU A 213 -4.80 8.62 6.52
N TYR A 214 -4.94 7.94 5.38
CA TYR A 214 -4.12 8.12 4.20
C TYR A 214 -4.96 8.13 2.92
N GLY A 215 -4.45 8.83 1.91
CA GLY A 215 -4.89 8.72 0.54
C GLY A 215 -3.73 8.33 -0.35
N GLU A 216 -3.95 7.39 -1.26
CA GLU A 216 -2.97 6.89 -2.21
C GLU A 216 -3.42 7.17 -3.65
N LEU A 217 -2.48 7.59 -4.48
CA LEU A 217 -2.61 7.57 -5.93
C LEU A 217 -1.59 6.56 -6.47
N TYR A 218 -2.07 5.48 -7.09
CA TYR A 218 -1.22 4.43 -7.64
C TYR A 218 -1.45 4.23 -9.13
N ASP A 219 -0.37 4.21 -9.91
CA ASP A 219 -0.34 4.01 -11.37
C ASP A 219 0.50 2.79 -11.71
N LEU A 220 -0.14 1.74 -12.25
CA LEU A 220 0.52 0.55 -12.78
C LEU A 220 0.35 0.53 -14.29
N GLN A 221 1.44 0.43 -15.04
CA GLN A 221 1.42 0.50 -16.50
C GLN A 221 2.34 -0.54 -17.14
N ASP A 222 1.84 -1.27 -18.12
CA ASP A 222 2.66 -2.18 -18.93
C ASP A 222 3.78 -1.43 -19.66
N ALA A 223 5.02 -1.87 -19.46
CA ALA A 223 6.20 -1.34 -20.14
C ALA A 223 6.31 -1.89 -21.57
N ASN A 224 5.96 -3.16 -21.78
CA ASN A 224 5.99 -3.85 -23.08
C ASN A 224 4.64 -4.50 -23.40
N ARG A 225 4.53 -5.12 -24.55
CA ARG A 225 3.37 -5.93 -24.97
C ARG A 225 3.75 -7.41 -24.96
N ILE A 226 2.78 -8.27 -24.70
CA ILE A 226 2.90 -9.70 -24.94
C ILE A 226 2.05 -10.03 -26.17
N GLY A 227 2.72 -10.45 -27.25
CA GLY A 227 2.06 -10.70 -28.53
C GLY A 227 1.31 -9.47 -29.08
N SER A 228 0.06 -9.66 -29.48
CA SER A 228 -0.82 -8.59 -30.01
C SER A 228 -1.66 -7.89 -28.96
N ALA A 229 -1.59 -8.30 -27.69
CA ALA A 229 -2.38 -7.70 -26.61
C ALA A 229 -2.04 -6.21 -26.44
N PRO A 230 -3.05 -5.35 -26.21
CA PRO A 230 -2.81 -3.93 -25.91
C PRO A 230 -2.13 -3.81 -24.54
N LYS A 231 -1.32 -2.76 -24.37
CA LYS A 231 -0.78 -2.41 -23.05
C LYS A 231 -1.91 -2.01 -22.11
N GLN A 232 -1.83 -2.52 -20.89
CA GLN A 232 -2.76 -2.20 -19.82
C GLN A 232 -2.22 -1.05 -18.95
N ARG A 233 -3.11 -0.33 -18.32
CA ARG A 233 -2.80 0.67 -17.29
C ARG A 233 -3.91 0.70 -16.26
N ALA A 234 -3.55 0.66 -14.98
CA ALA A 234 -4.41 0.94 -13.85
C ALA A 234 -3.95 2.23 -13.18
N LEU A 235 -4.87 3.17 -13.02
CA LEU A 235 -4.68 4.35 -12.18
C LEU A 235 -5.78 4.35 -11.14
N THR A 236 -5.42 4.17 -9.86
CA THR A 236 -6.35 4.06 -8.73
C THR A 236 -6.19 5.23 -7.77
N LEU A 237 -7.27 5.58 -7.12
CA LEU A 237 -7.30 6.43 -5.94
C LEU A 237 -7.84 5.59 -4.79
N ASP A 238 -7.03 5.42 -3.78
CA ASP A 238 -7.30 4.58 -2.62
C ASP A 238 -7.34 5.45 -1.37
N MET A 239 -8.22 5.12 -0.42
CA MET A 239 -8.34 5.80 0.86
C MET A 239 -8.47 4.76 1.97
N GLY A 240 -7.81 5.00 3.08
CA GLY A 240 -7.82 4.05 4.17
C GLY A 240 -7.02 4.53 5.36
N GLY A 241 -6.60 3.60 6.21
CA GLY A 241 -5.84 3.96 7.40
C GLY A 241 -5.52 2.79 8.31
N ARG A 242 -5.02 3.17 9.47
CA ARG A 242 -4.64 2.27 10.56
C ARG A 242 -5.27 2.73 11.86
N GLN A 243 -5.84 1.79 12.60
CA GLN A 243 -6.43 2.04 13.91
C GLN A 243 -5.75 1.13 14.94
N THR A 244 -5.04 1.72 15.89
CA THR A 244 -4.46 0.97 17.03
C THR A 244 -5.57 0.47 17.94
N LEU A 245 -5.60 -0.82 18.21
CA LEU A 245 -6.65 -1.49 18.96
C LEU A 245 -6.30 -1.69 20.44
N ASP A 246 -5.02 -1.90 20.76
CA ASP A 246 -4.55 -2.12 22.12
C ASP A 246 -3.81 -0.90 22.70
N LYS A 247 -3.57 -0.91 24.01
CA LYS A 247 -2.84 0.18 24.69
C LYS A 247 -1.33 0.14 24.45
N GLY A 248 -0.80 -1.00 24.06
CA GLY A 248 0.62 -1.20 23.82
C GLY A 248 1.06 -0.86 22.40
N GLY A 249 0.12 -0.56 21.50
CA GLY A 249 0.41 -0.27 20.09
C GLY A 249 0.79 -1.50 19.27
N HIS A 250 0.62 -2.71 19.82
CA HIS A 250 1.06 -3.95 19.17
C HIS A 250 0.02 -4.53 18.20
N LEU A 251 -1.23 -4.13 18.31
CA LEU A 251 -2.33 -4.63 17.49
C LEU A 251 -3.01 -3.46 16.76
N ARG A 252 -3.03 -3.53 15.43
CA ARG A 252 -3.66 -2.49 14.60
C ARG A 252 -4.65 -3.12 13.62
N LEU A 253 -5.78 -2.45 13.42
CA LEU A 253 -6.68 -2.71 12.30
C LEU A 253 -6.20 -1.91 11.10
N LEU A 254 -6.08 -2.57 9.97
CA LEU A 254 -5.72 -1.98 8.67
C LEU A 254 -6.95 -2.01 7.76
N PHE A 255 -7.23 -0.92 7.06
CA PHE A 255 -8.36 -0.86 6.13
C PHE A 255 -8.09 0.09 4.97
N MET A 256 -8.54 -0.28 3.78
CA MET A 256 -8.45 0.55 2.58
C MET A 256 -9.57 0.19 1.61
N GLY A 257 -10.05 1.19 0.88
CA GLY A 257 -10.91 1.02 -0.26
C GLY A 257 -10.51 1.98 -1.37
N GLY A 258 -10.47 1.49 -2.58
CA GLY A 258 -10.02 2.25 -3.72
C GLY A 258 -10.79 1.98 -5.00
N ARG A 259 -10.56 2.85 -5.99
CA ARG A 259 -11.24 2.79 -7.27
C ARG A 259 -10.37 3.28 -8.40
N ALA A 260 -10.53 2.64 -9.58
CA ALA A 260 -9.93 3.14 -10.81
C ALA A 260 -10.45 4.54 -11.18
N LEU A 261 -9.53 5.43 -11.54
CA LEU A 261 -9.83 6.78 -12.03
C LEU A 261 -10.05 6.82 -13.56
N GLN A 262 -9.66 5.78 -14.25
CA GLN A 262 -9.85 5.61 -15.69
C GLN A 262 -11.06 4.72 -16.00
N ALA A 263 -11.54 4.78 -17.24
CA ALA A 263 -12.61 3.88 -17.68
C ALA A 263 -12.11 2.43 -17.70
N VAL A 264 -12.80 1.56 -16.98
CA VAL A 264 -12.53 0.12 -16.94
C VAL A 264 -13.46 -0.57 -17.91
N THR A 265 -12.90 -1.38 -18.81
CA THR A 265 -13.63 -2.14 -19.82
C THR A 265 -13.36 -3.63 -19.63
N ARG A 266 -14.13 -4.50 -20.33
CA ARG A 266 -13.89 -5.95 -20.31
C ARG A 266 -12.53 -6.35 -20.91
N GLN A 267 -11.96 -5.52 -21.77
CA GLN A 267 -10.63 -5.76 -22.35
C GLN A 267 -9.50 -5.33 -21.42
N ASN A 268 -9.81 -4.56 -20.38
CA ASN A 268 -8.87 -4.12 -19.37
C ASN A 268 -9.02 -5.03 -18.14
N SER A 269 -7.99 -5.82 -17.84
CA SER A 269 -7.96 -6.74 -16.69
C SER A 269 -7.68 -6.05 -15.36
N GLU A 270 -7.37 -4.75 -15.38
CA GLU A 270 -7.04 -3.98 -14.19
C GLU A 270 -8.26 -3.76 -13.27
N PRO A 271 -8.07 -3.67 -11.95
CA PRO A 271 -9.16 -3.52 -11.00
C PRO A 271 -10.00 -2.26 -11.24
N ASN A 272 -11.32 -2.39 -11.21
CA ASN A 272 -12.25 -1.27 -11.11
C ASN A 272 -12.35 -0.76 -9.68
N TRP A 273 -12.33 -1.67 -8.71
CA TRP A 273 -12.18 -1.37 -7.31
C TRP A 273 -11.27 -2.38 -6.63
N ILE A 274 -10.63 -1.94 -5.55
CA ILE A 274 -9.82 -2.74 -4.66
C ILE A 274 -10.21 -2.43 -3.22
N ALA A 275 -10.10 -3.40 -2.32
CA ALA A 275 -10.30 -3.19 -0.90
C ALA A 275 -9.37 -4.11 -0.09
N TYR A 276 -8.95 -3.62 1.06
CA TYR A 276 -8.15 -4.34 2.04
C TYR A 276 -8.77 -4.17 3.43
N VAL A 277 -8.84 -5.26 4.18
CA VAL A 277 -9.10 -5.25 5.62
C VAL A 277 -8.19 -6.27 6.27
N GLY A 278 -7.46 -5.87 7.30
CA GLY A 278 -6.51 -6.77 7.95
C GLY A 278 -6.17 -6.36 9.37
N VAL A 279 -5.36 -7.20 9.99
CA VAL A 279 -4.81 -6.98 11.32
C VAL A 279 -3.29 -7.03 11.23
N GLN A 280 -2.63 -6.02 11.79
CA GLN A 280 -1.19 -5.94 11.96
C GLN A 280 -0.83 -6.27 13.40
N ILE A 281 0.14 -7.16 13.56
CA ILE A 281 0.69 -7.59 14.85
C ILE A 281 2.16 -7.20 14.88
N LEU A 282 2.53 -6.37 15.86
CA LEU A 282 3.90 -5.91 16.09
C LEU A 282 4.48 -6.66 17.29
N LEU A 283 5.59 -7.39 17.05
CA LEU A 283 6.27 -8.15 18.09
C LEU A 283 7.75 -7.74 18.11
N GLY A 284 8.32 -7.63 19.30
CA GLY A 284 9.73 -7.29 19.46
C GLY A 284 10.24 -7.45 20.86
N PRO A 285 11.56 -7.31 21.06
CA PRO A 285 12.12 -7.26 22.41
C PRO A 285 11.50 -6.09 23.16
N LYS A 286 11.18 -6.28 24.44
CA LYS A 286 10.83 -5.13 25.30
C LYS A 286 12.01 -4.17 25.32
N GLU A 287 11.76 -2.89 25.05
CA GLU A 287 12.75 -1.86 25.28
C GLU A 287 13.23 -1.97 26.74
N ALA A 288 14.54 -2.05 26.90
CA ALA A 288 15.10 -2.04 28.25
C ALA A 288 14.71 -0.68 28.88
N GLU A 289 13.92 -0.69 29.95
CA GLU A 289 13.62 0.51 30.72
C GLU A 289 14.94 1.23 31.00
N ALA A 290 15.05 2.48 30.52
CA ALA A 290 16.21 3.29 30.83
C ALA A 290 16.40 3.26 32.35
N PRO A 291 17.61 3.02 32.87
CA PRO A 291 17.84 2.94 34.29
C PRO A 291 17.34 4.25 34.93
N SER A 292 16.33 4.12 35.80
CA SER A 292 15.81 5.27 36.54
C SER A 292 16.98 5.91 37.27
N GLU A 293 17.38 7.09 36.87
CA GLU A 293 18.32 7.90 37.64
C GLU A 293 17.72 8.07 39.03
N LYS A 294 18.26 7.33 39.98
CA LYS A 294 17.97 7.56 41.38
C LYS A 294 18.66 8.86 41.79
N HIS A 295 17.87 9.90 41.96
CA HIS A 295 18.27 11.13 42.67
C HIS A 295 18.43 10.87 44.17
#